data_b8b053e76304d33fc1faf8b317018bab
#
_entry.id   b8b053e76304d33fc1faf8b317018bab
#
_cell.length_a   1.000
_cell.length_b   1.000
_cell.length_c   1.000
_cell.angle_alpha   90.00
_cell.angle_beta   90.00
_cell.angle_gamma   90.00
#
_symmetry.space_group_name_H-M   'P 1'
#
loop_
_entity.id
_entity.type
_entity.pdbx_description
1 polymer ?
#
loop_
_entity_poly.entity_id
_entity_poly.type
_entity_poly.pdbx_seq_one_letter_code
_entity_poly.pdbx_strand_id
1 'polypeptide(L)'
;DQRENLRYIVAEVTNTPWKEKVHYVIPCSENSPFQRHQFDKRLHVSPFMPMQMSYHWKSKTPDSSIRIHLENWNSTEQVFSATLSLHRVELNKKSMNRVLLRFPLMTLKVAAAIHWQALRLFLKKIPLFKHRSTASNKH
;
A
#
# COMPACT_ATOMS: atom_id res chain seq x y z
N ASP A 1 -11.46 14.69 -26.01
CA ASP A 1 -11.16 13.47 -25.25
C ASP A 1 -9.78 12.93 -25.68
N GLN A 2 -8.72 13.52 -25.14
CA GLN A 2 -7.40 12.92 -25.25
C GLN A 2 -7.42 11.70 -24.32
N ARG A 3 -7.37 10.52 -24.88
CA ARG A 3 -7.11 9.28 -24.13
C ARG A 3 -5.68 9.38 -23.59
N GLU A 4 -5.54 9.84 -22.36
CA GLU A 4 -4.27 9.82 -21.64
C GLU A 4 -3.92 8.35 -21.40
N ASN A 5 -2.97 7.85 -22.16
CA ASN A 5 -2.46 6.49 -21.96
C ASN A 5 -1.62 6.47 -20.67
N LEU A 6 -2.01 5.61 -19.74
CA LEU A 6 -1.28 5.40 -18.50
C LEU A 6 0.07 4.74 -18.83
N ARG A 7 1.18 5.48 -18.66
CA ARG A 7 2.53 4.99 -18.93
C ARG A 7 3.23 4.44 -17.70
N TYR A 8 3.03 5.09 -16.55
CA TYR A 8 3.67 4.69 -15.30
C TYR A 8 2.73 4.87 -14.13
N ILE A 9 2.86 3.99 -13.14
CA ILE A 9 2.26 4.15 -11.82
C ILE A 9 3.41 4.38 -10.83
N VAL A 10 3.33 5.44 -10.03
CA VAL A 10 4.24 5.67 -8.91
C VAL A 10 3.54 5.26 -7.63
N ALA A 11 4.03 4.19 -7.00
CA ALA A 11 3.53 3.72 -5.72
C ALA A 11 4.45 4.18 -4.59
N GLU A 12 4.00 5.12 -3.77
CA GLU A 12 4.70 5.51 -2.54
C GLU A 12 4.28 4.59 -1.40
N VAL A 13 5.24 3.94 -0.78
CA VAL A 13 5.05 3.16 0.44
C VAL A 13 5.70 3.91 1.60
N THR A 14 4.90 4.22 2.61
CA THR A 14 5.35 4.92 3.81
C THR A 14 5.27 4.00 5.02
N ASN A 15 6.36 3.94 5.77
CA ASN A 15 6.39 3.28 7.06
C ASN A 15 5.89 4.23 8.15
N THR A 16 4.76 3.91 8.76
CA THR A 16 4.09 4.80 9.72
C THR A 16 4.93 5.11 10.97
N PRO A 17 5.62 4.15 11.64
CA PRO A 17 6.36 4.47 12.87
C PRO A 17 7.57 5.39 12.61
N TRP A 18 8.31 5.16 11.52
CA TRP A 18 9.58 5.86 11.24
C TRP A 18 9.47 6.90 10.12
N LYS A 19 8.30 7.01 9.47
CA LYS A 19 8.03 7.93 8.34
C LYS A 19 8.99 7.77 7.16
N GLU A 20 9.64 6.63 7.06
CA GLU A 20 10.45 6.28 5.90
C GLU A 20 9.57 6.07 4.68
N LYS A 21 10.04 6.49 3.51
CA LYS A 21 9.33 6.42 2.25
C LYS A 21 10.15 5.74 1.18
N VAL A 22 9.52 4.89 0.40
CA VAL A 22 10.09 4.30 -0.81
C VAL A 22 9.11 4.45 -1.95
N HIS A 23 9.62 4.83 -3.11
CA HIS A 23 8.85 4.95 -4.34
C HIS A 23 9.17 3.76 -5.25
N TYR A 24 8.14 3.13 -5.76
CA TYR A 24 8.22 2.12 -6.81
C TYR A 24 7.62 2.70 -8.08
N VAL A 25 8.40 2.72 -9.15
CA VAL A 25 7.95 3.12 -10.49
C VAL A 25 7.58 1.87 -11.25
N ILE A 26 6.31 1.74 -11.60
CA ILE A 26 5.74 0.57 -12.25
C ILE A 26 5.39 0.97 -13.68
N PRO A 27 6.11 0.46 -14.70
CA PRO A 27 5.76 0.72 -16.09
C PRO A 27 4.44 0.06 -16.45
N CYS A 28 3.60 0.73 -17.21
CA CYS A 28 2.30 0.22 -17.64
C CYS A 28 2.34 -0.16 -19.12
N SER A 29 1.73 -1.29 -19.44
CA SER A 29 1.53 -1.71 -20.82
C SER A 29 0.35 -0.95 -21.43
N GLU A 30 0.56 -0.30 -22.57
CA GLU A 30 -0.51 0.41 -23.30
C GLU A 30 -1.55 -0.55 -23.90
N ASN A 31 -1.16 -1.80 -24.13
CA ASN A 31 -1.99 -2.80 -24.80
C ASN A 31 -2.82 -3.66 -23.83
N SER A 32 -2.73 -3.42 -22.52
CA SER A 32 -3.45 -4.20 -21.53
C SER A 32 -4.14 -3.31 -20.51
N PRO A 33 -5.43 -3.52 -20.22
CA PRO A 33 -6.10 -2.86 -19.13
C PRO A 33 -5.65 -3.37 -17.75
N PHE A 34 -4.91 -4.48 -17.72
CA PHE A 34 -4.40 -5.08 -16.49
C PHE A 34 -2.89 -4.98 -16.43
N GLN A 35 -2.39 -4.46 -15.31
CA GLN A 35 -0.97 -4.34 -15.02
C GLN A 35 -0.58 -5.35 -13.95
N ARG A 36 0.52 -6.10 -14.21
CA ARG A 36 1.08 -7.09 -13.27
C ARG A 36 2.57 -6.88 -13.18
N HIS A 37 3.07 -6.68 -11.98
CA HIS A 37 4.49 -6.45 -11.73
C HIS A 37 4.94 -7.15 -10.47
N GLN A 38 6.21 -7.54 -10.46
CA GLN A 38 6.88 -8.08 -9.29
C GLN A 38 8.12 -7.23 -8.99
N PHE A 39 8.33 -6.89 -7.73
CA PHE A 39 9.48 -6.13 -7.28
C PHE A 39 9.83 -6.46 -5.82
N ASP A 40 11.10 -6.28 -5.47
CA ASP A 40 11.59 -6.61 -4.15
C ASP A 40 11.12 -5.60 -3.10
N LYS A 41 10.86 -6.09 -1.90
CA LYS A 41 10.53 -5.27 -0.76
C LYS A 41 11.75 -4.47 -0.31
N ARG A 42 11.66 -3.13 -0.38
CA ARG A 42 12.75 -2.21 -0.01
C ARG A 42 12.54 -1.52 1.34
N LEU A 43 11.34 -1.60 1.90
CA LEU A 43 10.97 -0.90 3.14
C LEU A 43 10.45 -1.87 4.18
N HIS A 44 10.93 -1.72 5.42
CA HIS A 44 10.44 -2.47 6.58
C HIS A 44 9.15 -1.83 7.11
N VAL A 45 8.00 -2.25 6.58
CA VAL A 45 6.69 -1.67 6.91
C VAL A 45 6.03 -2.30 8.14
N SER A 46 6.53 -3.44 8.62
CA SER A 46 5.97 -4.14 9.78
C SER A 46 7.07 -4.88 10.53
N PRO A 47 7.13 -4.77 11.86
CA PRO A 47 8.08 -5.53 12.68
C PRO A 47 7.81 -7.04 12.69
N PHE A 48 6.66 -7.47 12.17
CA PHE A 48 6.25 -8.88 12.11
C PHE A 48 6.55 -9.55 10.76
N MET A 49 7.17 -8.81 9.80
CA MET A 49 7.47 -9.31 8.46
C MET A 49 8.94 -9.13 8.11
N PRO A 50 9.63 -10.18 7.61
CA PRO A 50 11.02 -10.08 7.17
C PRO A 50 11.17 -9.14 5.97
N MET A 51 12.42 -8.73 5.70
CA MET A 51 12.74 -7.90 4.52
C MET A 51 12.85 -8.72 3.24
N GLN A 52 13.27 -9.96 3.33
CA GLN A 52 13.48 -10.87 2.17
C GLN A 52 12.13 -11.35 1.63
N MET A 53 11.43 -10.47 0.96
CA MET A 53 10.11 -10.72 0.38
C MET A 53 9.98 -9.98 -0.95
N SER A 54 9.07 -10.46 -1.81
CA SER A 54 8.68 -9.80 -3.04
C SER A 54 7.23 -9.31 -2.98
N TYR A 55 6.99 -8.18 -3.61
CA TYR A 55 5.66 -7.65 -3.86
C TYR A 55 5.17 -8.09 -5.24
N HIS A 56 3.98 -8.65 -5.30
CA HIS A 56 3.26 -8.92 -6.54
C HIS A 56 2.12 -7.91 -6.66
N TRP A 57 2.26 -7.00 -7.59
CA TRP A 57 1.29 -5.95 -7.89
C TRP A 57 0.37 -6.37 -9.01
N LYS A 58 -0.93 -6.19 -8.81
CA LYS A 58 -1.96 -6.37 -9.84
C LYS A 58 -2.89 -5.15 -9.79
N SER A 59 -3.07 -4.47 -10.92
CA SER A 59 -4.02 -3.36 -11.00
C SER A 59 -4.73 -3.34 -12.34
N LYS A 60 -5.89 -2.69 -12.37
CA LYS A 60 -6.58 -2.33 -13.60
C LYS A 60 -6.31 -0.86 -13.90
N THR A 61 -6.24 -0.52 -15.18
CA THR A 61 -6.19 0.89 -15.62
C THR A 61 -7.37 1.66 -15.02
N PRO A 62 -7.12 2.81 -14.38
CA PRO A 62 -8.18 3.61 -13.76
C PRO A 62 -9.24 4.05 -14.77
N ASP A 63 -10.51 3.88 -14.41
CA ASP A 63 -11.67 4.41 -15.14
C ASP A 63 -12.67 5.06 -14.15
N SER A 64 -13.88 4.54 -14.02
CA SER A 64 -14.83 4.91 -12.97
C SER A 64 -14.45 4.30 -11.60
N SER A 65 -13.50 3.38 -11.57
CA SER A 65 -13.01 2.71 -10.37
C SER A 65 -11.50 2.46 -10.44
N ILE A 66 -10.89 2.35 -9.28
CA ILE A 66 -9.49 1.91 -9.13
C ILE A 66 -9.51 0.63 -8.30
N ARG A 67 -8.88 -0.43 -8.81
CA ARG A 67 -8.64 -1.65 -8.05
C ARG A 67 -7.17 -2.02 -8.13
N ILE A 68 -6.56 -2.16 -6.95
CA ILE A 68 -5.17 -2.55 -6.79
C ILE A 68 -5.14 -3.73 -5.83
N HIS A 69 -4.43 -4.77 -6.20
CA HIS A 69 -4.18 -5.93 -5.37
C HIS A 69 -2.68 -6.12 -5.21
N LEU A 70 -2.23 -6.18 -3.97
CA LEU A 70 -0.83 -6.35 -3.60
C LEU A 70 -0.70 -7.62 -2.77
N GLU A 71 0.21 -8.49 -3.17
CA GLU A 71 0.57 -9.70 -2.42
C GLU A 71 2.02 -9.58 -1.96
N ASN A 72 2.29 -10.08 -0.75
CA ASN A 72 3.63 -10.27 -0.22
C ASN A 72 3.94 -11.75 -0.22
N TRP A 73 5.04 -12.11 -0.86
CA TRP A 73 5.54 -13.47 -0.96
C TRP A 73 6.91 -13.59 -0.30
N ASN A 74 7.11 -14.63 0.49
CA ASN A 74 8.45 -15.13 0.80
C ASN A 74 8.89 -16.06 -0.34
N SER A 75 9.96 -16.83 -0.14
CA SER A 75 10.49 -17.72 -1.19
C SER A 75 9.53 -18.82 -1.62
N THR A 76 8.53 -19.18 -0.81
CA THR A 76 7.69 -20.38 -0.99
C THR A 76 6.20 -20.11 -0.94
N GLU A 77 5.74 -19.11 -0.20
CA GLU A 77 4.32 -18.91 0.05
C GLU A 77 3.91 -17.43 0.11
N GLN A 78 2.63 -17.20 -0.13
CA GLN A 78 2.02 -15.89 0.06
C GLN A 78 1.76 -15.65 1.55
N VAL A 79 2.47 -14.69 2.12
CA VAL A 79 2.39 -14.35 3.56
C VAL A 79 1.27 -13.36 3.84
N PHE A 80 1.00 -12.45 2.90
CA PHE A 80 0.02 -11.38 3.08
C PHE A 80 -0.56 -10.94 1.75
N SER A 81 -1.81 -10.51 1.76
CA SER A 81 -2.41 -9.80 0.64
C SER A 81 -3.29 -8.63 1.09
N ALA A 82 -3.36 -7.62 0.24
CA ALA A 82 -4.23 -6.47 0.45
C ALA A 82 -4.88 -6.06 -0.87
N THR A 83 -6.15 -5.66 -0.81
CA THR A 83 -6.87 -5.13 -1.96
C THR A 83 -7.42 -3.76 -1.64
N LEU A 84 -7.10 -2.78 -2.49
CA LEU A 84 -7.70 -1.47 -2.52
C LEU A 84 -8.74 -1.43 -3.63
N SER A 85 -9.96 -1.03 -3.31
CA SER A 85 -11.03 -0.78 -4.28
C SER A 85 -11.64 0.58 -4.00
N LEU A 86 -11.58 1.47 -4.98
CA LEU A 86 -12.09 2.83 -4.90
C LEU A 86 -13.04 3.10 -6.05
N HIS A 87 -14.04 3.92 -5.80
CA HIS A 87 -14.96 4.43 -6.82
C HIS A 87 -14.77 5.93 -7.00
N ARG A 88 -14.83 6.37 -8.24
CA ARG A 88 -14.77 7.80 -8.58
C ARG A 88 -16.01 8.49 -8.03
N VAL A 89 -15.80 9.61 -7.36
CA VAL A 89 -16.87 10.49 -6.87
C VAL A 89 -16.61 11.88 -7.39
N GLU A 90 -17.64 12.53 -7.90
CA GLU A 90 -17.54 13.92 -8.34
C GLU A 90 -17.22 14.85 -7.17
N LEU A 91 -16.29 15.77 -7.40
CA LEU A 91 -15.89 16.76 -6.42
C LEU A 91 -16.89 17.93 -6.42
N ASN A 92 -17.85 17.88 -5.52
CA ASN A 92 -18.82 18.95 -5.28
C ASN A 92 -18.95 19.24 -3.77
N LYS A 93 -19.59 20.36 -3.39
CA LYS A 93 -19.73 20.76 -1.98
C LYS A 93 -20.34 19.66 -1.10
N LYS A 94 -21.31 18.91 -1.62
CA LYS A 94 -22.03 17.86 -0.89
C LYS A 94 -21.11 16.65 -0.64
N SER A 95 -20.35 16.20 -1.63
CA SER A 95 -19.39 15.11 -1.49
C SER A 95 -18.25 15.49 -0.56
N MET A 96 -17.75 16.73 -0.66
CA MET A 96 -16.67 17.24 0.18
C MET A 96 -17.10 17.35 1.65
N ASN A 97 -18.28 17.91 1.94
CA ASN A 97 -18.79 17.95 3.32
C ASN A 97 -19.02 16.56 3.90
N ARG A 98 -19.51 15.61 3.10
CA ARG A 98 -19.67 14.22 3.53
C ARG A 98 -18.31 13.58 3.92
N VAL A 99 -17.27 13.84 3.14
CA VAL A 99 -15.92 13.37 3.43
C VAL A 99 -15.40 14.01 4.72
N LEU A 100 -15.47 15.33 4.87
CA LEU A 100 -15.01 16.06 6.05
C LEU A 100 -15.70 15.58 7.35
N LEU A 101 -16.99 15.25 7.29
CA LEU A 101 -17.71 14.73 8.45
C LEU A 101 -17.40 13.26 8.77
N ARG A 102 -17.09 12.47 7.75
CA ARG A 102 -16.88 11.02 7.90
C ARG A 102 -15.44 10.62 8.24
N PHE A 103 -14.46 11.36 7.76
CA PHE A 103 -13.04 10.99 7.89
C PHE A 103 -12.45 11.09 9.31
N PRO A 104 -12.77 12.07 10.17
CA PRO A 104 -12.18 12.14 11.51
C PRO A 104 -12.46 10.89 12.34
N LEU A 105 -13.69 10.36 12.23
CA LEU A 105 -14.10 9.15 12.95
C LEU A 105 -13.41 7.88 12.39
N MET A 106 -13.11 7.84 11.08
CA MET A 106 -12.40 6.71 10.48
C MET A 106 -10.95 6.65 10.93
N THR A 107 -10.25 7.77 10.98
CA THR A 107 -8.84 7.82 11.44
C THR A 107 -8.70 7.27 12.85
N LEU A 108 -9.60 7.66 13.76
CA LEU A 108 -9.59 7.15 15.12
C LEU A 108 -9.86 5.64 15.18
N LYS A 109 -10.82 5.15 14.41
CA LYS A 109 -11.12 3.71 14.30
C LYS A 109 -9.94 2.91 13.77
N VAL A 110 -9.29 3.41 12.72
CA VAL A 110 -8.11 2.75 12.13
C VAL A 110 -6.94 2.72 13.11
N ALA A 111 -6.67 3.83 13.80
CA ALA A 111 -5.63 3.87 14.84
C ALA A 111 -5.90 2.86 15.96
N ALA A 112 -7.12 2.82 16.48
CA ALA A 112 -7.52 1.86 17.49
C ALA A 112 -7.38 0.40 17.01
N ALA A 113 -7.80 0.11 15.76
CA ALA A 113 -7.67 -1.21 15.17
C ALA A 113 -6.21 -1.66 15.00
N ILE A 114 -5.32 -0.75 14.58
CA ILE A 114 -3.88 -1.04 14.45
C ILE A 114 -3.28 -1.43 15.82
N HIS A 115 -3.55 -0.64 16.86
CA HIS A 115 -3.05 -0.92 18.20
C HIS A 115 -3.62 -2.22 18.77
N TRP A 116 -4.89 -2.48 18.53
CA TRP A 116 -5.54 -3.73 18.94
C TRP A 116 -4.91 -4.96 18.27
N GLN A 117 -4.66 -4.89 16.95
CA GLN A 117 -4.01 -5.98 16.23
C GLN A 117 -2.56 -6.18 16.69
N ALA A 118 -1.80 -5.11 16.92
CA ALA A 118 -0.45 -5.19 17.44
C ALA A 118 -0.42 -5.88 18.82
N LEU A 119 -1.32 -5.49 19.72
CA LEU A 119 -1.48 -6.14 21.03
C LEU A 119 -1.80 -7.63 20.89
N ARG A 120 -2.73 -7.98 20.01
CA ARG A 120 -3.12 -9.38 19.77
C ARG A 120 -1.94 -10.21 19.22
N LEU A 121 -1.13 -9.66 18.31
CA LEU A 121 0.05 -10.33 17.80
C LEU A 121 1.14 -10.51 18.86
N PHE A 122 1.33 -9.49 19.70
CA PHE A 122 2.25 -9.56 20.84
C PHE A 122 1.84 -10.66 21.83
N LEU A 123 0.57 -10.74 22.21
CA LEU A 123 0.03 -11.79 23.09
C LEU A 123 0.19 -13.19 22.49
N LYS A 124 0.16 -13.31 21.16
CA LYS A 124 0.40 -14.57 20.44
C LYS A 124 1.88 -14.93 20.31
N LYS A 125 2.80 -14.14 20.92
CA LYS A 125 4.26 -14.35 20.89
C LYS A 125 4.84 -14.48 19.47
N ILE A 126 4.25 -13.78 18.49
CA ILE A 126 4.77 -13.75 17.12
C ILE A 126 6.13 -13.03 17.12
N PRO A 127 7.18 -13.59 16.47
CA PRO A 127 8.52 -13.01 16.49
C PRO A 127 8.55 -11.61 15.86
N LEU A 128 9.24 -10.68 16.53
CA LEU A 128 9.47 -9.33 16.07
C LEU A 128 10.75 -9.25 15.27
N PHE A 129 10.69 -8.75 14.04
CA PHE A 129 11.88 -8.49 13.23
C PHE A 129 12.40 -7.07 13.50
N LYS A 130 13.71 -6.99 13.86
CA LYS A 130 14.35 -5.72 14.17
C LYS A 130 14.40 -4.80 12.95
N HIS A 131 14.04 -3.54 13.13
CA HIS A 131 14.16 -2.51 12.10
C HIS A 131 15.63 -2.29 11.75
N ARG A 132 15.97 -2.41 10.47
CA ARG A 132 17.29 -2.05 9.94
C ARG A 132 17.13 -0.67 9.30
N SER A 133 17.62 0.38 9.99
CA SER A 133 17.69 1.72 9.40
C SER A 133 18.56 1.66 8.14
N THR A 134 17.99 2.05 7.01
CA THR A 134 18.77 2.34 5.81
C THR A 134 19.54 3.61 6.11
N ALA A 135 20.84 3.48 6.46
CA ALA A 135 21.71 4.63 6.63
C ALA A 135 21.65 5.45 5.34
N SER A 136 21.14 6.67 5.47
CA SER A 136 21.13 7.68 4.41
C SER A 136 22.58 7.95 4.02
N ASN A 137 23.00 7.43 2.88
CA ASN A 137 24.24 7.85 2.26
C ASN A 137 24.03 9.31 1.77
N LYS A 138 24.40 10.26 2.63
CA LYS A 138 24.64 11.65 2.20
C LYS A 138 25.96 11.65 1.44
N HIS A 139 25.88 11.80 0.15
CA HIS A 139 26.90 12.42 -0.67
C HIS A 139 26.23 13.39 -1.62
#